data_a759dd032aa884bb8e0e5b182b355c81
#
_entry.id   a759dd032aa884bb8e0e5b182b355c81
#
_cell.length_a   1.000
_cell.length_b   1.000
_cell.length_c   1.000
_cell.angle_alpha   90.00
_cell.angle_beta   90.00
_cell.angle_gamma   90.00
#
_symmetry.space_group_name_H-M   'P 1'
#
loop_
_entity.id
_entity.type
_entity.pdbx_description
1 polymer ?
#
loop_
_entity_poly.entity_id
_entity_poly.type
_entity_poly.pdbx_seq_one_letter_code
_entity_poly.pdbx_strand_id
1 'polypeptide(L)'
;MCTYNGAKYIREQLDSIINQTYPIFEIIIQDDCSTDDTVEIIREYIESNKTIKLFVNEKQKGVTLNFITALQRASGDLIAISDQDDIWNLEKIEKQVSYLVQQNALLCFSLSKPFTLDSIPLNIDLRVPNYGLERLIFYPVIPGHAMLLERAVIDLLPKVFLHKRSYDGQIAITANAYGKVVVLNETLTAHRRHLNAVSYIKPESNERSINNIIRYLSSAFKGYKSNVKRRCDYMKDVHLYLQEFPQRSSSLQDALHLSGLLSDKSFMKMIKASCLCIKLRNKIFYAKENNGLVAVVRAALWPILCCKYYSK
;
A
#
# COMPACT_ATOMS: atom_id res chain seq x y z
N MET A 1 -7.78 9.28 9.60
CA MET A 1 -6.37 9.75 9.72
C MET A 1 -5.71 9.07 10.89
N CYS A 2 -4.43 8.71 10.77
CA CYS A 2 -3.63 8.24 11.92
C CYS A 2 -2.49 9.19 12.18
N THR A 3 -2.19 9.44 13.49
CA THR A 3 -1.16 10.39 13.91
C THR A 3 -0.19 9.75 14.89
N TYR A 4 1.06 10.20 14.81
CA TYR A 4 2.12 9.99 15.79
C TYR A 4 3.23 11.02 15.59
N ASN A 5 3.41 11.92 16.55
CA ASN A 5 4.41 13.01 16.52
C ASN A 5 4.39 13.78 15.19
N GLY A 6 3.20 14.26 14.80
CA GLY A 6 2.93 14.92 13.52
C GLY A 6 2.73 16.45 13.61
N ALA A 7 3.00 17.06 14.76
CA ALA A 7 2.71 18.50 15.03
C ALA A 7 3.20 19.44 13.91
N LYS A 8 4.34 19.10 13.29
CA LYS A 8 4.95 19.89 12.22
C LYS A 8 4.09 20.02 10.95
N TYR A 9 3.26 19.02 10.65
CA TYR A 9 2.61 18.90 9.34
C TYR A 9 1.09 18.82 9.41
N ILE A 10 0.54 18.46 10.58
CA ILE A 10 -0.86 18.08 10.72
C ILE A 10 -1.84 19.20 10.38
N ARG A 11 -1.48 20.47 10.57
CA ARG A 11 -2.33 21.63 10.23
C ARG A 11 -2.60 21.67 8.73
N GLU A 12 -1.56 21.60 7.90
CA GLU A 12 -1.70 21.63 6.44
C GLU A 12 -2.56 20.45 5.94
N GLN A 13 -2.39 19.27 6.54
CA GLN A 13 -3.18 18.10 6.16
C GLN A 13 -4.64 18.24 6.58
N LEU A 14 -4.93 18.69 7.82
CA LEU A 14 -6.31 18.91 8.28
C LEU A 14 -7.01 19.99 7.44
N ASP A 15 -6.33 21.10 7.15
CA ASP A 15 -6.87 22.15 6.29
C ASP A 15 -7.23 21.60 4.91
N SER A 16 -6.40 20.76 4.32
CA SER A 16 -6.65 20.15 3.01
C SER A 16 -7.84 19.18 3.01
N ILE A 17 -8.15 18.54 4.16
CA ILE A 17 -9.31 17.66 4.31
C ILE A 17 -10.58 18.46 4.58
N ILE A 18 -10.53 19.43 5.46
CA ILE A 18 -11.70 20.23 5.85
C ILE A 18 -12.24 21.05 4.67
N ASN A 19 -11.35 21.51 3.79
CA ASN A 19 -11.69 22.31 2.62
C ASN A 19 -12.03 21.49 1.35
N GLN A 20 -12.27 20.19 1.46
CA GLN A 20 -12.68 19.37 0.30
C GLN A 20 -13.99 19.90 -0.29
N THR A 21 -14.10 19.87 -1.63
CA THR A 21 -15.34 20.24 -2.34
C THR A 21 -16.49 19.26 -2.05
N TYR A 22 -16.18 18.00 -1.77
CA TYR A 22 -17.14 17.00 -1.34
C TYR A 22 -17.42 17.09 0.17
N PRO A 23 -18.68 17.12 0.62
CA PRO A 23 -19.02 17.21 2.04
C PRO A 23 -18.45 16.03 2.84
N ILE A 24 -17.61 16.33 3.85
CA ILE A 24 -17.04 15.31 4.73
C ILE A 24 -18.00 15.05 5.89
N PHE A 25 -18.47 13.81 5.99
CA PHE A 25 -19.40 13.39 7.04
C PHE A 25 -18.74 13.37 8.43
N GLU A 26 -17.53 12.78 8.52
CA GLU A 26 -16.73 12.73 9.74
C GLU A 26 -15.23 12.61 9.42
N ILE A 27 -14.40 13.05 10.34
CA ILE A 27 -12.93 12.90 10.32
C ILE A 27 -12.52 12.16 11.58
N ILE A 28 -12.27 10.85 11.45
CA ILE A 28 -11.76 10.02 12.54
C ILE A 28 -10.25 10.17 12.61
N ILE A 29 -9.74 10.67 13.74
CA ILE A 29 -8.31 10.77 14.01
C ILE A 29 -7.95 9.80 15.13
N GLN A 30 -7.01 8.89 14.87
CA GLN A 30 -6.49 7.93 15.83
C GLN A 30 -5.03 8.24 16.10
N ASP A 31 -4.74 8.75 17.28
CA ASP A 31 -3.39 9.10 17.72
C ASP A 31 -2.72 7.94 18.44
N ASP A 32 -1.46 7.67 18.11
CA ASP A 32 -0.67 6.54 18.65
C ASP A 32 0.27 6.96 19.80
N CYS A 33 -0.25 7.70 20.77
CA CYS A 33 0.49 8.25 21.92
C CYS A 33 1.55 9.30 21.50
N SER A 34 1.16 10.32 20.76
CA SER A 34 2.04 11.45 20.47
C SER A 34 2.54 12.12 21.73
N THR A 35 3.80 12.57 21.70
CA THR A 35 4.49 13.25 22.79
C THR A 35 4.84 14.70 22.46
N ASP A 36 4.53 15.13 21.25
CA ASP A 36 4.61 16.51 20.78
C ASP A 36 3.22 17.17 20.79
N ASP A 37 3.10 18.40 20.29
CA ASP A 37 1.85 19.18 20.29
C ASP A 37 0.77 18.65 19.31
N THR A 38 0.90 17.41 18.77
CA THR A 38 -0.07 16.86 17.79
C THR A 38 -1.48 16.83 18.34
N VAL A 39 -1.66 16.31 19.55
CA VAL A 39 -2.98 16.14 20.18
C VAL A 39 -3.61 17.51 20.49
N GLU A 40 -2.82 18.45 21.00
CA GLU A 40 -3.25 19.82 21.29
C GLU A 40 -3.73 20.53 20.02
N ILE A 41 -2.96 20.44 18.94
CA ILE A 41 -3.34 21.02 17.64
C ILE A 41 -4.68 20.43 17.16
N ILE A 42 -4.88 19.12 17.24
CA ILE A 42 -6.13 18.49 16.83
C ILE A 42 -7.31 18.98 17.66
N ARG A 43 -7.12 19.20 18.98
CA ARG A 43 -8.17 19.75 19.86
C ARG A 43 -8.60 21.16 19.46
N GLU A 44 -7.66 22.02 19.05
CA GLU A 44 -7.99 23.34 18.51
C GLU A 44 -8.93 23.24 17.29
N TYR A 45 -8.68 22.29 16.38
CA TYR A 45 -9.55 22.06 15.23
C TYR A 45 -10.93 21.52 15.61
N ILE A 46 -11.04 20.70 16.65
CA ILE A 46 -12.32 20.18 17.15
C ILE A 46 -13.21 21.30 17.70
N GLU A 47 -12.64 22.38 18.27
CA GLU A 47 -13.41 23.51 18.76
C GLU A 47 -14.20 24.18 17.64
N SER A 48 -13.60 24.32 16.45
CA SER A 48 -14.20 24.95 15.28
C SER A 48 -14.93 23.99 14.34
N ASN A 49 -14.59 22.69 14.38
CA ASN A 49 -15.15 21.69 13.48
C ASN A 49 -15.59 20.41 14.22
N LYS A 50 -16.90 20.26 14.44
CA LYS A 50 -17.49 19.14 15.20
C LYS A 50 -17.55 17.82 14.42
N THR A 51 -17.18 17.79 13.14
CA THR A 51 -17.04 16.53 12.38
C THR A 51 -15.78 15.75 12.77
N ILE A 52 -14.81 16.39 13.42
CA ILE A 52 -13.56 15.76 13.85
C ILE A 52 -13.77 15.02 15.18
N LYS A 53 -13.38 13.76 15.20
CA LYS A 53 -13.41 12.88 16.37
C LYS A 53 -12.00 12.35 16.65
N LEU A 54 -11.44 12.73 17.80
CA LEU A 54 -10.11 12.32 18.24
C LEU A 54 -10.18 11.15 19.22
N PHE A 55 -9.35 10.14 18.97
CA PHE A 55 -9.12 9.01 19.84
C PHE A 55 -7.61 8.86 20.08
N VAL A 56 -7.19 8.87 21.33
CA VAL A 56 -5.78 8.71 21.72
C VAL A 56 -5.60 7.30 22.29
N ASN A 57 -4.61 6.55 21.84
CA ASN A 57 -4.29 5.25 22.40
C ASN A 57 -3.67 5.39 23.80
N GLU A 58 -3.91 4.43 24.68
CA GLU A 58 -3.25 4.37 26.01
C GLU A 58 -1.77 3.94 25.89
N LYS A 59 -1.44 3.20 24.83
CA LYS A 59 -0.08 2.77 24.47
C LYS A 59 0.07 2.67 22.98
N GLN A 60 1.30 2.82 22.49
CA GLN A 60 1.61 2.69 21.07
C GLN A 60 1.20 1.30 20.54
N LYS A 61 0.48 1.30 19.43
CA LYS A 61 0.03 0.11 18.70
C LYS A 61 0.83 -0.11 17.42
N GLY A 62 1.52 0.91 16.94
CA GLY A 62 2.19 0.94 15.66
C GLY A 62 1.24 1.20 14.48
N VAL A 63 1.81 1.56 13.34
CA VAL A 63 1.09 2.09 12.17
C VAL A 63 -0.09 1.20 11.77
N THR A 64 0.13 -0.10 11.56
CA THR A 64 -0.91 -1.00 11.05
C THR A 64 -2.12 -1.09 11.98
N LEU A 65 -1.90 -1.35 13.27
CA LEU A 65 -3.02 -1.48 14.23
C LEU A 65 -3.70 -0.14 14.50
N ASN A 66 -2.96 0.95 14.44
CA ASN A 66 -3.52 2.29 14.58
C ASN A 66 -4.50 2.58 13.44
N PHE A 67 -4.11 2.32 12.17
CA PHE A 67 -5.01 2.46 11.03
C PHE A 67 -6.20 1.52 11.08
N ILE A 68 -6.01 0.24 11.39
CA ILE A 68 -7.12 -0.71 11.52
C ILE A 68 -8.11 -0.26 12.60
N THR A 69 -7.61 0.25 13.74
CA THR A 69 -8.48 0.77 14.81
C THR A 69 -9.29 1.98 14.33
N ALA A 70 -8.65 2.92 13.60
CA ALA A 70 -9.33 4.08 13.03
C ALA A 70 -10.42 3.67 12.01
N LEU A 71 -10.09 2.75 11.12
CA LEU A 71 -11.01 2.24 10.09
C LEU A 71 -12.24 1.57 10.68
N GLN A 72 -12.07 0.80 11.77
CA GLN A 72 -13.18 0.16 12.49
C GLN A 72 -14.10 1.15 13.21
N ARG A 73 -13.64 2.38 13.49
CA ARG A 73 -14.44 3.46 14.09
C ARG A 73 -15.24 4.27 13.08
N ALA A 74 -14.84 4.21 11.81
CA ALA A 74 -15.52 4.94 10.75
C ALA A 74 -16.93 4.39 10.54
N SER A 75 -17.90 5.31 10.43
CA SER A 75 -19.32 5.00 10.27
C SER A 75 -19.90 5.41 8.91
N GLY A 76 -19.17 6.19 8.11
CA GLY A 76 -19.55 6.56 6.74
C GLY A 76 -19.56 5.35 5.79
N ASP A 77 -20.33 5.42 4.72
CA ASP A 77 -20.43 4.37 3.69
C ASP A 77 -19.12 4.24 2.89
N LEU A 78 -18.43 5.37 2.71
CA LEU A 78 -17.14 5.47 2.04
C LEU A 78 -16.07 5.94 3.02
N ILE A 79 -14.87 5.39 2.90
CA ILE A 79 -13.73 5.72 3.75
C ILE A 79 -12.56 6.17 2.89
N ALA A 80 -12.07 7.40 3.11
CA ALA A 80 -10.79 7.88 2.59
C ALA A 80 -9.71 7.76 3.65
N ILE A 81 -8.55 7.22 3.28
CA ILE A 81 -7.43 7.04 4.20
C ILE A 81 -6.47 8.22 4.08
N SER A 82 -6.03 8.75 5.23
CA SER A 82 -5.11 9.88 5.30
C SER A 82 -3.93 9.59 6.23
N ASP A 83 -2.74 9.88 5.76
CA ASP A 83 -1.56 10.07 6.62
C ASP A 83 -1.63 11.50 7.22
N GLN A 84 -0.77 11.82 8.19
CA GLN A 84 -0.79 13.09 8.93
C GLN A 84 -0.01 14.24 8.27
N ASP A 85 0.75 13.94 7.23
CA ASP A 85 1.85 14.76 6.72
C ASP A 85 1.78 15.04 5.21
N ASP A 86 0.69 14.63 4.55
CA ASP A 86 0.43 14.87 3.13
C ASP A 86 -0.37 16.18 2.91
N ILE A 87 -0.70 16.47 1.66
CA ILE A 87 -1.66 17.53 1.30
C ILE A 87 -2.58 16.98 0.20
N TRP A 88 -3.89 17.05 0.43
CA TRP A 88 -4.87 16.62 -0.56
C TRP A 88 -5.25 17.74 -1.53
N ASN A 89 -5.45 17.39 -2.80
CA ASN A 89 -6.14 18.26 -3.75
C ASN A 89 -7.58 18.49 -3.27
N LEU A 90 -8.12 19.70 -3.43
CA LEU A 90 -9.45 20.07 -2.96
C LEU A 90 -10.58 19.22 -3.54
N GLU A 91 -10.42 18.70 -4.76
CA GLU A 91 -11.41 17.86 -5.45
C GLU A 91 -11.15 16.35 -5.28
N LYS A 92 -10.22 15.95 -4.40
CA LYS A 92 -9.80 14.55 -4.29
C LYS A 92 -10.98 13.63 -3.99
N ILE A 93 -11.74 13.93 -2.95
CA ILE A 93 -12.85 13.06 -2.54
C ILE A 93 -13.96 13.05 -3.59
N GLU A 94 -14.35 14.20 -4.13
CA GLU A 94 -15.37 14.31 -5.16
C GLU A 94 -15.06 13.47 -6.40
N LYS A 95 -13.83 13.58 -6.90
CA LYS A 95 -13.38 12.83 -8.08
C LYS A 95 -13.28 11.34 -7.81
N GLN A 96 -12.75 10.94 -6.66
CA GLN A 96 -12.64 9.52 -6.31
C GLN A 96 -14.00 8.88 -6.07
N VAL A 97 -14.95 9.56 -5.40
CA VAL A 97 -16.32 9.08 -5.19
C VAL A 97 -17.03 8.91 -6.53
N SER A 98 -17.01 9.95 -7.38
CA SER A 98 -17.64 9.90 -8.70
C SER A 98 -17.10 8.74 -9.54
N TYR A 99 -15.78 8.55 -9.54
CA TYR A 99 -15.14 7.49 -10.32
C TYR A 99 -15.42 6.09 -9.74
N LEU A 100 -15.38 5.94 -8.41
CA LEU A 100 -15.69 4.68 -7.73
C LEU A 100 -17.12 4.21 -8.06
N VAL A 101 -18.11 5.11 -7.94
CA VAL A 101 -19.53 4.84 -8.26
C VAL A 101 -19.70 4.51 -9.74
N GLN A 102 -19.16 5.33 -10.64
CA GLN A 102 -19.23 5.10 -12.09
C GLN A 102 -18.67 3.72 -12.48
N GLN A 103 -17.61 3.30 -11.83
CA GLN A 103 -16.93 2.03 -12.12
C GLN A 103 -17.53 0.84 -11.37
N ASN A 104 -18.49 1.04 -10.46
CA ASN A 104 -19.02 0.03 -9.55
C ASN A 104 -17.89 -0.73 -8.86
N ALA A 105 -16.99 0.01 -8.21
CA ALA A 105 -15.77 -0.51 -7.63
C ALA A 105 -15.81 -0.47 -6.11
N LEU A 106 -15.14 -1.42 -5.43
CA LEU A 106 -15.00 -1.46 -3.98
C LEU A 106 -13.87 -0.54 -3.46
N LEU A 107 -12.89 -0.26 -4.31
CA LEU A 107 -11.76 0.61 -3.98
C LEU A 107 -11.33 1.40 -5.20
N CYS A 108 -11.18 2.71 -5.03
CA CYS A 108 -10.55 3.63 -5.96
C CYS A 108 -9.27 4.19 -5.32
N PHE A 109 -8.16 4.21 -6.05
CA PHE A 109 -6.99 4.96 -5.65
C PHE A 109 -6.57 5.94 -6.73
N SER A 110 -5.99 7.07 -6.32
CA SER A 110 -5.44 8.09 -7.20
C SER A 110 -3.91 8.03 -7.23
N LEU A 111 -3.29 8.83 -8.09
CA LEU A 111 -1.85 9.01 -8.07
C LEU A 111 -1.48 9.98 -6.94
N SER A 112 -0.28 9.79 -6.41
CA SER A 112 0.35 10.73 -5.49
C SER A 112 1.69 11.20 -6.04
N LYS A 113 1.98 12.50 -5.90
CA LYS A 113 3.26 13.09 -6.32
C LYS A 113 4.10 13.37 -5.10
N PRO A 114 5.30 12.77 -4.98
CA PRO A 114 6.18 13.05 -3.87
C PRO A 114 6.71 14.48 -3.95
N PHE A 115 6.77 15.16 -2.80
CA PHE A 115 7.44 16.44 -2.63
C PHE A 115 8.19 16.49 -1.30
N THR A 116 9.11 17.44 -1.15
CA THR A 116 9.84 17.64 0.09
C THR A 116 10.16 19.12 0.28
N LEU A 117 10.21 19.55 1.52
CA LEU A 117 10.78 20.84 1.96
C LEU A 117 12.22 20.67 2.45
N ASP A 118 12.65 19.42 2.65
CA ASP A 118 14.02 19.08 3.04
C ASP A 118 14.86 18.85 1.77
N SER A 119 16.18 19.07 1.84
CA SER A 119 17.10 18.84 0.72
C SER A 119 17.40 17.33 0.55
N ILE A 120 16.35 16.51 0.40
CA ILE A 120 16.48 15.06 0.19
C ILE A 120 16.15 14.68 -1.26
N PRO A 121 16.85 13.71 -1.87
CA PRO A 121 16.57 13.29 -3.22
C PRO A 121 15.21 12.59 -3.31
N LEU A 122 14.40 12.96 -4.32
CA LEU A 122 13.13 12.31 -4.62
C LEU A 122 13.30 11.36 -5.80
N ASN A 123 12.82 10.13 -5.63
CA ASN A 123 12.65 9.20 -6.74
C ASN A 123 11.17 9.27 -7.20
N ILE A 124 10.93 9.84 -8.36
CA ILE A 124 9.59 9.99 -8.92
C ILE A 124 9.38 8.94 -10.00
N ASP A 125 8.62 7.91 -9.68
CA ASP A 125 8.12 6.93 -10.66
C ASP A 125 6.60 7.04 -10.74
N LEU A 126 6.10 7.67 -11.78
CA LEU A 126 4.68 7.88 -12.03
C LEU A 126 4.02 6.74 -12.81
N ARG A 127 4.76 5.66 -13.10
CA ARG A 127 4.15 4.49 -13.75
C ARG A 127 3.21 3.79 -12.78
N VAL A 128 2.00 3.52 -13.24
CA VAL A 128 1.04 2.73 -12.49
C VAL A 128 1.43 1.25 -12.61
N PRO A 129 1.87 0.58 -11.54
CA PRO A 129 2.10 -0.85 -11.57
C PRO A 129 0.78 -1.60 -11.68
N ASN A 130 0.82 -2.88 -12.07
CA ASN A 130 -0.34 -3.74 -11.88
C ASN A 130 -0.70 -3.81 -10.39
N TYR A 131 -1.99 -3.81 -10.09
CA TYR A 131 -2.54 -3.81 -8.74
C TYR A 131 -3.50 -4.98 -8.49
N GLY A 132 -3.46 -6.01 -9.35
CA GLY A 132 -4.16 -7.27 -9.14
C GLY A 132 -3.48 -8.15 -8.08
N LEU A 133 -4.18 -9.20 -7.66
CA LEU A 133 -3.70 -10.10 -6.59
C LEU A 133 -2.34 -10.72 -6.91
N GLU A 134 -2.06 -11.05 -8.17
CA GLU A 134 -0.80 -11.64 -8.62
C GLU A 134 0.41 -10.73 -8.36
N ARG A 135 0.18 -9.41 -8.28
CA ARG A 135 1.19 -8.43 -7.90
C ARG A 135 1.20 -8.16 -6.40
N LEU A 136 0.02 -7.98 -5.80
CA LEU A 136 -0.14 -7.57 -4.40
C LEU A 136 0.40 -8.61 -3.40
N ILE A 137 0.45 -9.90 -3.78
CA ILE A 137 1.06 -10.93 -2.92
C ILE A 137 2.56 -10.71 -2.65
N PHE A 138 3.27 -9.99 -3.53
CA PHE A 138 4.70 -9.70 -3.37
C PHE A 138 4.94 -8.43 -2.59
N TYR A 139 4.17 -7.39 -2.91
CA TYR A 139 4.39 -6.06 -2.36
C TYR A 139 3.13 -5.20 -2.47
N PRO A 140 2.71 -4.50 -1.41
CA PRO A 140 1.62 -3.53 -1.51
C PRO A 140 2.06 -2.39 -2.43
N VAL A 141 1.32 -2.17 -3.50
CA VAL A 141 1.61 -1.15 -4.52
C VAL A 141 0.61 -0.01 -4.50
N ILE A 142 -0.46 -0.15 -3.72
CA ILE A 142 -1.49 0.87 -3.54
C ILE A 142 -1.25 1.51 -2.16
N PRO A 143 -0.77 2.76 -2.11
CA PRO A 143 -0.51 3.42 -0.83
C PRO A 143 -1.83 3.82 -0.15
N GLY A 144 -1.90 3.66 1.17
CA GLY A 144 -3.09 3.96 1.95
C GLY A 144 -3.63 5.36 1.73
N HIS A 145 -2.76 6.37 1.78
CA HIS A 145 -3.13 7.79 1.59
C HIS A 145 -3.80 8.12 0.24
N ALA A 146 -3.68 7.23 -0.73
CA ALA A 146 -4.29 7.39 -2.04
C ALA A 146 -5.66 6.71 -2.16
N MET A 147 -6.08 5.91 -1.17
CA MET A 147 -7.29 5.08 -1.22
C MET A 147 -8.55 5.84 -0.83
N LEU A 148 -9.63 5.54 -1.56
CA LEU A 148 -11.02 5.68 -1.17
C LEU A 148 -11.70 4.33 -1.39
N LEU A 149 -12.45 3.83 -0.41
CA LEU A 149 -13.04 2.48 -0.46
C LEU A 149 -14.43 2.44 0.18
N GLU A 150 -15.23 1.45 -0.20
CA GLU A 150 -16.47 1.13 0.51
C GLU A 150 -16.15 0.58 1.90
N ARG A 151 -16.89 1.04 2.92
CA ARG A 151 -16.73 0.57 4.31
C ARG A 151 -16.86 -0.95 4.43
N ALA A 152 -17.71 -1.56 3.58
CA ALA A 152 -17.87 -3.00 3.53
C ALA A 152 -16.55 -3.77 3.36
N VAL A 153 -15.53 -3.20 2.72
CA VAL A 153 -14.19 -3.81 2.60
C VAL A 153 -13.55 -4.03 3.97
N ILE A 154 -13.78 -3.12 4.92
CA ILE A 154 -13.23 -3.23 6.28
C ILE A 154 -13.90 -4.37 7.05
N ASP A 155 -15.20 -4.57 6.87
CA ASP A 155 -15.95 -5.65 7.50
C ASP A 155 -15.52 -7.04 6.98
N LEU A 156 -14.99 -7.09 5.76
CA LEU A 156 -14.50 -8.28 5.08
C LEU A 156 -13.03 -8.62 5.39
N LEU A 157 -12.30 -7.78 6.14
CA LEU A 157 -10.90 -8.05 6.49
C LEU A 157 -10.77 -9.31 7.36
N PRO A 158 -9.90 -10.27 7.00
CA PRO A 158 -9.61 -11.44 7.81
C PRO A 158 -8.99 -11.07 9.16
N LYS A 159 -9.74 -11.24 10.25
CA LYS A 159 -9.37 -10.78 11.61
C LYS A 159 -8.06 -11.39 12.14
N VAL A 160 -7.75 -12.61 11.74
CA VAL A 160 -6.57 -13.37 12.21
C VAL A 160 -5.23 -12.75 11.79
N PHE A 161 -5.23 -11.92 10.74
CA PHE A 161 -4.01 -11.40 10.13
C PHE A 161 -3.77 -9.90 10.35
N LEU A 162 -4.64 -9.21 11.09
CA LEU A 162 -4.62 -7.74 11.22
C LEU A 162 -3.27 -7.14 11.68
N HIS A 163 -2.47 -7.88 12.44
CA HIS A 163 -1.17 -7.43 12.96
C HIS A 163 0.06 -7.99 12.23
N LYS A 164 -0.15 -8.84 11.22
CA LYS A 164 0.96 -9.49 10.50
C LYS A 164 1.35 -8.82 9.20
N ARG A 165 0.53 -7.91 8.69
CA ARG A 165 0.71 -7.28 7.37
C ARG A 165 0.39 -5.79 7.46
N SER A 166 0.93 -5.00 6.53
CA SER A 166 0.55 -3.60 6.41
C SER A 166 -0.96 -3.45 6.15
N TYR A 167 -1.60 -2.47 6.74
CA TYR A 167 -3.04 -2.24 6.62
C TYR A 167 -3.47 -2.01 5.16
N ASP A 168 -2.69 -1.24 4.40
CA ASP A 168 -2.94 -0.94 2.99
C ASP A 168 -2.88 -2.18 2.11
N GLY A 169 -1.90 -3.07 2.34
CA GLY A 169 -1.81 -4.35 1.66
C GLY A 169 -3.01 -5.26 1.96
N GLN A 170 -3.49 -5.29 3.19
CA GLN A 170 -4.67 -6.06 3.59
C GLN A 170 -5.91 -5.55 2.88
N ILE A 171 -6.14 -4.23 2.89
CA ILE A 171 -7.29 -3.59 2.24
C ILE A 171 -7.26 -3.85 0.74
N ALA A 172 -6.11 -3.64 0.08
CA ALA A 172 -5.97 -3.82 -1.35
C ALA A 172 -6.22 -5.28 -1.79
N ILE A 173 -5.70 -6.26 -1.05
CA ILE A 173 -5.94 -7.69 -1.31
C ILE A 173 -7.41 -8.03 -1.11
N THR A 174 -8.02 -7.59 0.00
CA THR A 174 -9.43 -7.86 0.30
C THR A 174 -10.34 -7.26 -0.77
N ALA A 175 -10.14 -5.99 -1.12
CA ALA A 175 -10.93 -5.35 -2.17
C ALA A 175 -10.81 -6.08 -3.53
N ASN A 176 -9.60 -6.52 -3.92
CA ASN A 176 -9.38 -7.30 -5.13
C ASN A 176 -9.99 -8.72 -5.08
N ALA A 177 -10.09 -9.32 -3.89
CA ALA A 177 -10.67 -10.65 -3.74
C ALA A 177 -12.19 -10.65 -3.88
N TYR A 178 -12.86 -9.57 -3.44
CA TYR A 178 -14.32 -9.48 -3.43
C TYR A 178 -14.91 -8.66 -4.57
N GLY A 179 -14.15 -7.77 -5.21
CA GLY A 179 -14.70 -6.93 -6.26
C GLY A 179 -13.67 -6.18 -7.07
N LYS A 180 -14.10 -5.08 -7.66
CA LYS A 180 -13.31 -4.28 -8.59
C LYS A 180 -12.49 -3.24 -7.82
N VAL A 181 -11.21 -3.17 -8.13
CA VAL A 181 -10.30 -2.08 -7.73
C VAL A 181 -9.97 -1.27 -8.98
N VAL A 182 -10.00 0.06 -8.86
CA VAL A 182 -9.76 0.97 -9.99
C VAL A 182 -8.72 2.02 -9.63
N VAL A 183 -8.02 2.50 -10.64
CA VAL A 183 -7.09 3.63 -10.53
C VAL A 183 -7.66 4.85 -11.25
N LEU A 184 -7.79 5.95 -10.53
CA LEU A 184 -8.02 7.26 -11.12
C LEU A 184 -6.67 7.87 -11.49
N ASN A 185 -6.41 8.01 -12.79
CA ASN A 185 -5.11 8.45 -13.31
C ASN A 185 -4.91 9.98 -13.18
N GLU A 186 -5.21 10.50 -11.99
CA GLU A 186 -5.00 11.91 -11.62
C GLU A 186 -4.17 11.99 -10.34
N THR A 187 -3.29 12.99 -10.26
CA THR A 187 -2.51 13.26 -9.04
C THR A 187 -3.34 14.09 -8.09
N LEU A 188 -3.89 13.45 -7.05
CA LEU A 188 -4.80 14.08 -6.09
C LEU A 188 -4.21 14.16 -4.66
N THR A 189 -2.98 13.70 -4.46
CA THR A 189 -2.26 13.82 -3.19
C THR A 189 -0.83 14.28 -3.44
N ALA A 190 -0.42 15.34 -2.77
CA ALA A 190 0.98 15.70 -2.62
C ALA A 190 1.52 14.93 -1.41
N HIS A 191 2.35 13.91 -1.70
CA HIS A 191 2.91 13.02 -0.69
C HIS A 191 4.21 13.59 -0.15
N ARG A 192 4.22 13.99 1.11
CA ARG A 192 5.38 14.59 1.75
C ARG A 192 6.45 13.53 2.06
N ARG A 193 7.69 13.88 1.72
CA ARG A 193 8.87 13.05 2.02
C ARG A 193 9.80 13.80 2.95
N HIS A 194 10.10 13.22 4.09
CA HIS A 194 11.02 13.76 5.09
C HIS A 194 11.80 12.61 5.77
N LEU A 195 12.89 12.94 6.45
CA LEU A 195 13.80 11.93 7.03
C LEU A 195 13.13 11.02 8.07
N ASN A 196 12.12 11.53 8.77
CA ASN A 196 11.38 10.80 9.80
C ASN A 196 10.17 10.01 9.24
N ALA A 197 9.91 10.06 7.93
CA ALA A 197 8.81 9.30 7.33
C ALA A 197 9.08 7.80 7.40
N VAL A 198 8.09 7.01 7.84
CA VAL A 198 8.19 5.54 7.98
C VAL A 198 8.58 4.87 6.66
N SER A 199 8.14 5.42 5.55
CA SER A 199 8.38 4.88 4.19
C SER A 199 9.59 5.50 3.48
N TYR A 200 10.39 6.36 4.16
CA TYR A 200 11.55 6.96 3.51
C TYR A 200 12.67 5.94 3.33
N ILE A 201 13.02 5.68 2.08
CA ILE A 201 14.19 4.91 1.69
C ILE A 201 15.06 5.83 0.84
N LYS A 202 16.32 6.04 1.26
CA LYS A 202 17.28 6.83 0.50
C LYS A 202 17.44 6.24 -0.90
N PRO A 203 17.23 7.01 -1.98
CA PRO A 203 17.39 6.50 -3.34
C PRO A 203 18.82 6.03 -3.59
N GLU A 204 18.99 4.83 -4.15
CA GLU A 204 20.26 4.39 -4.70
C GLU A 204 20.48 5.06 -6.06
N SER A 205 21.73 5.44 -6.38
CA SER A 205 22.07 6.05 -7.67
C SER A 205 21.78 5.10 -8.83
N ASN A 206 20.87 5.50 -9.72
CA ASN A 206 20.42 4.72 -10.88
C ASN A 206 21.29 4.97 -12.11
N GLU A 207 22.56 4.63 -12.09
CA GLU A 207 23.34 4.57 -13.33
C GLU A 207 23.08 3.25 -14.07
N ARG A 208 22.51 3.33 -15.26
CA ARG A 208 22.23 2.17 -16.13
C ARG A 208 23.51 1.74 -16.88
N SER A 209 24.39 1.03 -16.22
CA SER A 209 25.57 0.41 -16.82
C SER A 209 25.45 -1.13 -16.74
N ILE A 210 26.11 -1.84 -17.68
CA ILE A 210 26.18 -3.32 -17.68
C ILE A 210 26.75 -3.82 -16.34
N ASN A 211 27.72 -3.12 -15.78
CA ASN A 211 28.30 -3.42 -14.47
C ASN A 211 27.25 -3.32 -13.35
N ASN A 212 26.25 -2.46 -13.49
CA ASN A 212 25.17 -2.34 -12.52
C ASN A 212 24.16 -3.50 -12.65
N ILE A 213 23.96 -4.06 -13.85
CA ILE A 213 23.13 -5.26 -14.03
C ILE A 213 23.79 -6.46 -13.36
N ILE A 214 25.09 -6.66 -13.57
CA ILE A 214 25.85 -7.76 -12.95
C ILE A 214 25.85 -7.58 -11.42
N ARG A 215 26.09 -6.36 -10.94
CA ARG A 215 26.03 -6.02 -9.50
C ARG A 215 24.64 -6.28 -8.92
N TYR A 216 23.57 -5.89 -9.64
CA TYR A 216 22.17 -6.14 -9.26
C TYR A 216 21.87 -7.64 -9.15
N LEU A 217 22.25 -8.44 -10.16
CA LEU A 217 22.06 -9.89 -10.12
C LEU A 217 22.86 -10.54 -9.00
N SER A 218 24.13 -10.17 -8.82
CA SER A 218 24.96 -10.67 -7.71
C SER A 218 24.35 -10.33 -6.35
N SER A 219 23.90 -9.09 -6.16
CA SER A 219 23.20 -8.66 -4.94
C SER A 219 21.90 -9.44 -4.74
N ALA A 220 21.13 -9.69 -5.80
CA ALA A 220 19.89 -10.45 -5.73
C ALA A 220 20.12 -11.92 -5.32
N PHE A 221 21.16 -12.58 -5.87
CA PHE A 221 21.52 -13.94 -5.47
C PHE A 221 22.04 -13.99 -4.02
N LYS A 222 22.83 -13.00 -3.59
CA LYS A 222 23.25 -12.87 -2.20
C LYS A 222 22.04 -12.63 -1.29
N GLY A 223 21.14 -11.74 -1.68
CA GLY A 223 19.87 -11.48 -1.01
C GLY A 223 18.97 -12.72 -0.95
N TYR A 224 18.95 -13.56 -1.99
CA TYR A 224 18.22 -14.81 -1.96
C TYR A 224 18.73 -15.75 -0.87
N LYS A 225 20.04 -15.98 -0.80
CA LYS A 225 20.64 -16.87 0.22
C LYS A 225 20.27 -16.43 1.64
N SER A 226 20.31 -15.13 1.91
CA SER A 226 20.01 -14.57 3.25
C SER A 226 18.52 -14.51 3.57
N ASN A 227 17.66 -14.25 2.58
CA ASN A 227 16.26 -13.89 2.81
C ASN A 227 15.26 -14.94 2.35
N VAL A 228 15.70 -16.05 1.74
CA VAL A 228 14.79 -17.10 1.24
C VAL A 228 13.87 -17.65 2.34
N LYS A 229 14.37 -17.79 3.56
CA LYS A 229 13.55 -18.22 4.70
C LYS A 229 12.42 -17.21 4.97
N ARG A 230 12.77 -15.92 5.09
CA ARG A 230 11.79 -14.84 5.32
C ARG A 230 10.76 -14.76 4.21
N ARG A 231 11.18 -14.90 2.92
CA ARG A 231 10.24 -15.00 1.81
C ARG A 231 9.27 -16.17 1.99
N CYS A 232 9.77 -17.37 2.32
CA CYS A 232 8.93 -18.54 2.51
C CYS A 232 7.91 -18.32 3.63
N ASP A 233 8.36 -17.77 4.77
CA ASP A 233 7.48 -17.49 5.91
C ASP A 233 6.42 -16.44 5.53
N TYR A 234 6.83 -15.35 4.86
CA TYR A 234 5.91 -14.34 4.34
C TYR A 234 4.88 -14.95 3.37
N MET A 235 5.32 -15.77 2.41
CA MET A 235 4.42 -16.37 1.43
C MET A 235 3.49 -17.43 2.04
N LYS A 236 3.88 -18.09 3.13
CA LYS A 236 2.96 -18.93 3.91
C LYS A 236 1.84 -18.11 4.53
N ASP A 237 2.16 -16.99 5.17
CA ASP A 237 1.16 -16.09 5.74
C ASP A 237 0.25 -15.50 4.64
N VAL A 238 0.80 -15.13 3.48
CA VAL A 238 0.00 -14.71 2.31
C VAL A 238 -0.94 -15.82 1.85
N HIS A 239 -0.43 -17.04 1.71
CA HIS A 239 -1.22 -18.17 1.23
C HIS A 239 -2.39 -18.45 2.17
N LEU A 240 -2.15 -18.49 3.50
CA LEU A 240 -3.19 -18.66 4.50
C LEU A 240 -4.21 -17.51 4.45
N TYR A 241 -3.74 -16.26 4.31
CA TYR A 241 -4.60 -15.09 4.16
C TYR A 241 -5.53 -15.21 2.95
N LEU A 242 -5.01 -15.63 1.80
CA LEU A 242 -5.80 -15.81 0.58
C LEU A 242 -6.82 -16.97 0.67
N GLN A 243 -6.59 -17.95 1.54
CA GLN A 243 -7.52 -19.06 1.77
C GLN A 243 -8.79 -18.64 2.50
N GLU A 244 -8.76 -17.52 3.26
CA GLU A 244 -9.94 -16.98 3.96
C GLU A 244 -11.03 -16.46 3.00
N PHE A 245 -10.69 -16.16 1.74
CA PHE A 245 -11.64 -15.63 0.79
C PHE A 245 -12.48 -16.72 0.12
N PRO A 246 -13.83 -16.65 0.19
CA PRO A 246 -14.71 -17.70 -0.34
C PRO A 246 -14.80 -17.72 -1.86
N GLN A 247 -14.70 -16.56 -2.50
CA GLN A 247 -14.75 -16.46 -3.96
C GLN A 247 -13.45 -16.98 -4.58
N ARG A 248 -13.56 -17.65 -5.72
CA ARG A 248 -12.43 -18.27 -6.43
C ARG A 248 -12.26 -17.66 -7.83
N SER A 249 -12.05 -16.33 -7.91
CA SER A 249 -11.69 -15.69 -9.17
C SER A 249 -10.39 -16.27 -9.75
N SER A 250 -10.18 -16.17 -11.07
CA SER A 250 -8.93 -16.63 -11.69
C SER A 250 -7.70 -15.97 -11.10
N SER A 251 -7.80 -14.68 -10.75
CA SER A 251 -6.73 -13.92 -10.11
C SER A 251 -6.41 -14.46 -8.71
N LEU A 252 -7.45 -14.80 -7.92
CA LEU A 252 -7.25 -15.40 -6.60
C LEU A 252 -6.63 -16.82 -6.71
N GLN A 253 -7.06 -17.61 -7.69
CA GLN A 253 -6.46 -18.94 -7.95
C GLN A 253 -4.99 -18.83 -8.37
N ASP A 254 -4.65 -17.91 -9.27
CA ASP A 254 -3.27 -17.63 -9.69
C ASP A 254 -2.40 -17.20 -8.49
N ALA A 255 -2.92 -16.29 -7.64
CA ALA A 255 -2.24 -15.80 -6.45
C ALA A 255 -2.06 -16.90 -5.38
N LEU A 256 -3.07 -17.74 -5.14
CA LEU A 256 -3.00 -18.92 -4.26
C LEU A 256 -1.96 -19.91 -4.75
N HIS A 257 -1.96 -20.24 -6.05
CA HIS A 257 -1.00 -21.16 -6.62
C HIS A 257 0.44 -20.63 -6.47
N LEU A 258 0.64 -19.33 -6.82
CA LEU A 258 1.96 -18.70 -6.76
C LEU A 258 2.48 -18.58 -5.31
N SER A 259 1.64 -18.16 -4.38
CA SER A 259 2.02 -18.07 -2.96
C SER A 259 2.34 -19.45 -2.38
N GLY A 260 1.58 -20.50 -2.72
CA GLY A 260 1.84 -21.88 -2.30
C GLY A 260 3.15 -22.44 -2.84
N LEU A 261 3.51 -22.14 -4.09
CA LEU A 261 4.82 -22.52 -4.66
C LEU A 261 5.98 -21.79 -3.96
N LEU A 262 5.81 -20.50 -3.66
CA LEU A 262 6.85 -19.67 -3.07
C LEU A 262 6.98 -19.81 -1.54
N SER A 263 6.05 -20.47 -0.89
CA SER A 263 6.10 -20.77 0.56
C SER A 263 7.11 -21.85 0.95
N ASP A 264 7.76 -22.47 -0.04
CA ASP A 264 8.68 -23.58 0.14
C ASP A 264 10.06 -23.26 -0.47
N LYS A 265 11.11 -23.93 0.03
CA LYS A 265 12.48 -23.81 -0.46
C LYS A 265 12.81 -24.83 -1.58
N SER A 266 11.88 -25.73 -1.91
CA SER A 266 12.08 -26.78 -2.91
C SER A 266 12.48 -26.19 -4.26
N PHE A 267 13.55 -26.71 -4.85
CA PHE A 267 14.03 -26.30 -6.17
C PHE A 267 12.98 -26.53 -7.26
N MET A 268 12.28 -27.66 -7.19
CA MET A 268 11.20 -27.98 -8.14
C MET A 268 10.02 -26.98 -8.04
N LYS A 269 9.64 -26.59 -6.81
CA LYS A 269 8.60 -25.56 -6.62
C LYS A 269 9.07 -24.19 -7.13
N MET A 270 10.35 -23.88 -6.97
CA MET A 270 10.92 -22.64 -7.51
C MET A 270 10.89 -22.61 -9.04
N ILE A 271 11.20 -23.71 -9.73
CA ILE A 271 11.07 -23.82 -11.19
C ILE A 271 9.61 -23.62 -11.61
N LYS A 272 8.66 -24.30 -10.96
CA LYS A 272 7.22 -24.13 -11.23
C LYS A 272 6.77 -22.68 -11.00
N ALA A 273 7.25 -22.04 -9.94
CA ALA A 273 6.98 -20.63 -9.68
C ALA A 273 7.54 -19.72 -10.77
N SER A 274 8.76 -19.99 -11.28
CA SER A 274 9.35 -19.27 -12.41
C SER A 274 8.50 -19.39 -13.68
N CYS A 275 8.07 -20.59 -14.02
CA CYS A 275 7.17 -20.83 -15.16
C CYS A 275 5.85 -20.08 -15.01
N LEU A 276 5.26 -20.11 -13.81
CA LEU A 276 4.03 -19.38 -13.52
C LEU A 276 4.24 -17.87 -13.58
N CYS A 277 5.34 -17.34 -13.05
CA CYS A 277 5.69 -15.92 -13.18
C CYS A 277 5.85 -15.48 -14.64
N ILE A 278 6.43 -16.32 -15.52
CA ILE A 278 6.51 -16.04 -16.96
C ILE A 278 5.11 -15.93 -17.56
N LYS A 279 4.23 -16.90 -17.24
CA LYS A 279 2.83 -16.88 -17.71
C LYS A 279 2.08 -15.62 -17.22
N LEU A 280 2.28 -15.23 -15.98
CA LEU A 280 1.59 -14.12 -15.33
C LEU A 280 2.34 -12.78 -15.42
N ARG A 281 3.41 -12.67 -16.21
CA ARG A 281 4.30 -11.49 -16.22
C ARG A 281 3.58 -10.16 -16.42
N ASN A 282 2.55 -10.12 -17.28
CA ASN A 282 1.77 -8.92 -17.54
C ASN A 282 0.80 -8.55 -16.40
N LYS A 283 0.58 -9.45 -15.45
CA LYS A 283 -0.21 -9.22 -14.24
C LYS A 283 0.69 -8.89 -13.04
N ILE A 284 1.90 -9.45 -12.98
CA ILE A 284 2.86 -9.24 -11.88
C ILE A 284 3.60 -7.90 -12.02
N PHE A 285 3.95 -7.49 -13.26
CA PHE A 285 4.75 -6.29 -13.50
C PHE A 285 3.91 -5.15 -14.09
N TYR A 286 4.36 -4.49 -15.13
CA TYR A 286 3.64 -3.45 -15.83
C TYR A 286 2.89 -4.03 -17.03
N ALA A 287 1.66 -3.57 -17.25
CA ALA A 287 0.82 -4.07 -18.35
C ALA A 287 1.43 -3.81 -19.76
N LYS A 288 2.19 -2.72 -19.89
CA LYS A 288 2.88 -2.35 -21.15
C LYS A 288 4.39 -2.37 -20.91
N GLU A 289 5.03 -3.49 -21.21
CA GLU A 289 6.49 -3.58 -21.25
C GLU A 289 6.96 -3.60 -22.71
N ASN A 290 7.84 -2.65 -23.02
CA ASN A 290 8.32 -2.44 -24.40
C ASN A 290 9.31 -3.52 -24.86
N ASN A 291 9.83 -4.38 -23.97
CA ASN A 291 10.80 -5.41 -24.30
C ASN A 291 10.35 -6.77 -23.74
N GLY A 292 9.76 -7.58 -24.60
CA GLY A 292 9.22 -8.90 -24.23
C GLY A 292 10.27 -9.84 -23.68
N LEU A 293 11.51 -9.83 -24.18
CA LEU A 293 12.58 -10.71 -23.70
C LEU A 293 13.03 -10.33 -22.28
N VAL A 294 13.22 -9.04 -22.01
CA VAL A 294 13.59 -8.57 -20.67
C VAL A 294 12.49 -8.91 -19.65
N ALA A 295 11.22 -8.77 -20.03
CA ALA A 295 10.08 -9.13 -19.21
C ALA A 295 10.07 -10.64 -18.87
N VAL A 296 10.35 -11.49 -19.85
CA VAL A 296 10.43 -12.95 -19.65
C VAL A 296 11.58 -13.32 -18.72
N VAL A 297 12.78 -12.80 -18.96
CA VAL A 297 13.96 -13.05 -18.10
C VAL A 297 13.71 -12.56 -16.68
N ARG A 298 13.15 -11.36 -16.49
CA ARG A 298 12.79 -10.85 -15.18
C ARG A 298 11.77 -11.73 -14.48
N ALA A 299 10.74 -12.20 -15.19
CA ALA A 299 9.72 -13.07 -14.64
C ALA A 299 10.30 -14.44 -14.25
N ALA A 300 11.17 -15.03 -15.07
CA ALA A 300 11.85 -16.27 -14.76
C ALA A 300 12.69 -16.18 -13.47
N LEU A 301 13.36 -15.05 -13.26
CA LEU A 301 14.20 -14.81 -12.10
C LEU A 301 13.44 -14.26 -10.89
N TRP A 302 12.14 -13.92 -11.04
CA TRP A 302 11.39 -13.25 -9.99
C TRP A 302 11.32 -13.98 -8.66
N PRO A 303 11.20 -15.30 -8.59
CA PRO A 303 11.26 -16.05 -7.32
C PRO A 303 12.55 -15.84 -6.52
N ILE A 304 13.63 -15.42 -7.18
CA ILE A 304 14.91 -15.06 -6.55
C ILE A 304 14.94 -13.54 -6.27
N LEU A 305 14.61 -12.74 -7.29
CA LEU A 305 14.71 -11.28 -7.23
C LEU A 305 13.78 -10.66 -6.17
N CYS A 306 12.59 -11.24 -5.96
CA CYS A 306 11.66 -10.74 -4.95
C CYS A 306 12.17 -10.89 -3.51
N CYS A 307 13.17 -11.75 -3.25
CA CYS A 307 13.71 -11.94 -1.91
C CYS A 307 14.31 -10.66 -1.29
N LYS A 308 14.71 -9.70 -2.10
CA LYS A 308 15.20 -8.39 -1.62
C LYS A 308 14.14 -7.59 -0.83
N TYR A 309 12.84 -7.79 -1.12
CA TYR A 309 11.75 -7.12 -0.42
C TYR A 309 11.54 -7.64 1.01
N TYR A 310 12.18 -8.75 1.37
CA TYR A 310 12.06 -9.40 2.68
C TYR A 310 13.34 -9.26 3.51
N SER A 311 14.18 -8.27 3.20
CA SER A 311 15.46 -8.05 3.88
C SER A 311 15.35 -7.40 5.26
N LYS A 312 14.18 -6.83 5.59
CA LYS A 312 13.91 -6.14 6.87
C LYS A 312 13.01 -6.95 7.79
#